data_9fc0a0d26982906b89006d5af7d57bba
#
_entry.id   9fc0a0d26982906b89006d5af7d57bba
#
_cell.length_a   1.000
_cell.length_b   1.000
_cell.length_c   1.000
_cell.angle_alpha   90.00
_cell.angle_beta   90.00
_cell.angle_gamma   90.00
#
_symmetry.space_group_name_H-M   'P 1'
#
loop_
_entity.id
_entity.type
_entity.pdbx_description
1 polymer ?
#
loop_
_entity_poly.entity_id
_entity_poly.type
_entity_poly.pdbx_seq_one_letter_code
_entity_poly.pdbx_strand_id
1 'polypeptide(L)'
;MFVHAKMLSRLVLGIAAVGALALVPARAEDTVKIGLILPMTGGQASTGKQIENAIKLYMQQNGDTVAGKKIELIVKDDGGVADATKRLAQELIVRDKVSVLAGFGLTPLALATAPLATQAKVPMVVMAAATSSITQQSPFIVRTSFTAAQVIVPLAEWASKNGIKRVVTIVSDYAPGIEVEKAFSEAFTKAGGQVENLRVPLANPDFSPFLQKVADAKPDALLAFVPSGVGAQFMKQFVERGLDKSGIHFLAEGSVTDDDLLNDLGGVALGAITAHHYSAAHDSPENKAFVEAFKKANDGLRPNFMAIGGYDGMHLIYEALKKTNGAGGAVLIEAMKGMSWTSPRGPVTIDPQTREIVQNVYIRKVERVGNELYNVEFATIPNVKDPVTAAESK
;
A
#
# COMPACT_ATOMS: atom_id res chain seq x y z
N MET A 1 63.85 88.92 19.79
CA MET A 1 64.84 88.48 18.82
C MET A 1 64.53 87.01 18.47
N PHE A 2 64.37 86.77 17.27
CA PHE A 2 63.83 85.56 16.61
C PHE A 2 64.50 84.24 16.96
N VAL A 3 63.81 83.12 17.06
CA VAL A 3 64.16 81.84 16.47
C VAL A 3 62.95 80.93 16.36
N HIS A 4 62.72 80.43 15.17
CA HIS A 4 61.66 79.50 14.75
C HIS A 4 61.92 78.06 15.31
N ALA A 5 60.89 77.38 15.77
CA ALA A 5 60.89 75.93 15.94
C ALA A 5 59.87 75.26 14.97
N LYS A 6 60.38 74.41 14.10
CA LYS A 6 59.60 73.60 13.14
C LYS A 6 59.05 72.38 13.91
N MET A 7 57.74 72.24 13.85
CA MET A 7 57.00 71.03 14.33
C MET A 7 56.90 70.05 13.15
N LEU A 8 57.49 68.86 13.33
CA LEU A 8 57.26 67.72 12.42
C LEU A 8 55.99 66.97 12.88
N SER A 9 54.96 67.03 12.07
CA SER A 9 53.79 66.17 12.19
C SER A 9 54.08 64.75 11.68
N ARG A 10 53.99 63.75 12.53
CA ARG A 10 53.94 62.34 12.13
C ARG A 10 52.49 61.94 11.94
N LEU A 11 52.11 61.70 10.70
CA LEU A 11 50.84 61.15 10.30
C LEU A 11 50.89 59.63 10.51
N VAL A 12 50.11 59.09 11.46
CA VAL A 12 49.90 57.63 11.63
C VAL A 12 48.73 57.26 10.81
N LEU A 13 48.93 56.52 9.69
CA LEU A 13 47.90 55.93 8.88
C LEU A 13 47.42 54.64 9.61
N GLY A 14 46.25 54.70 10.25
CA GLY A 14 45.54 53.52 10.76
C GLY A 14 44.80 52.82 9.61
N ILE A 15 45.26 51.64 9.20
CA ILE A 15 44.54 50.76 8.28
C ILE A 15 43.45 50.07 9.03
N ALA A 16 42.20 50.51 8.90
CA ALA A 16 41.02 49.78 9.36
C ALA A 16 40.72 48.66 8.36
N ALA A 17 41.12 47.43 8.71
CA ALA A 17 40.69 46.22 7.99
C ALA A 17 39.21 45.96 8.33
N VAL A 18 38.29 46.39 7.47
CA VAL A 18 36.88 46.01 7.52
C VAL A 18 36.79 44.59 7.02
N GLY A 19 36.70 43.62 7.94
CA GLY A 19 36.39 42.25 7.67
C GLY A 19 34.97 42.16 7.11
N ALA A 20 34.80 42.02 5.79
CA ALA A 20 33.53 41.64 5.18
C ALA A 20 33.23 40.19 5.59
N LEU A 21 32.45 39.99 6.65
CA LEU A 21 31.73 38.72 6.86
C LEU A 21 30.80 38.56 5.67
N ALA A 22 31.19 37.73 4.73
CA ALA A 22 30.30 37.23 3.72
C ALA A 22 29.19 36.44 4.47
N LEU A 23 28.03 37.07 4.64
CA LEU A 23 26.80 36.39 4.94
C LEU A 23 26.54 35.45 3.77
N VAL A 24 27.01 34.19 3.90
CA VAL A 24 26.52 33.10 3.04
C VAL A 24 25.02 33.04 3.31
N PRO A 25 24.15 33.33 2.33
CA PRO A 25 22.73 33.16 2.53
C PRO A 25 22.53 31.71 2.94
N ALA A 26 21.97 31.48 4.12
CA ALA A 26 21.49 30.17 4.49
C ALA A 26 20.52 29.75 3.37
N ARG A 27 21.00 28.88 2.48
CA ARG A 27 20.17 28.30 1.43
C ARG A 27 19.10 27.57 2.18
N ALA A 28 17.86 28.08 2.09
CA ALA A 28 16.70 27.36 2.62
C ALA A 28 16.85 25.94 2.07
N GLU A 29 16.99 24.94 2.95
CA GLU A 29 17.02 23.55 2.51
C GLU A 29 15.77 23.34 1.66
N ASP A 30 15.96 23.13 0.37
CA ASP A 30 14.88 22.81 -0.56
C ASP A 30 14.20 21.55 -0.02
N THR A 31 13.00 21.70 0.56
CA THR A 31 12.27 20.61 1.19
C THR A 31 11.31 19.99 0.18
N VAL A 32 11.33 18.68 0.06
CA VAL A 32 10.30 17.89 -0.65
C VAL A 32 9.26 17.44 0.36
N LYS A 33 8.04 17.95 0.22
CA LYS A 33 6.92 17.59 1.09
C LYS A 33 6.13 16.44 0.48
N ILE A 34 5.86 15.41 1.29
CA ILE A 34 5.02 14.26 0.95
C ILE A 34 3.78 14.32 1.80
N GLY A 35 2.61 14.47 1.18
CA GLY A 35 1.31 14.43 1.86
C GLY A 35 0.80 12.99 1.93
N LEU A 36 0.75 12.43 3.13
CA LEU A 36 0.29 11.07 3.39
C LEU A 36 -1.13 11.11 3.96
N ILE A 37 -2.12 10.60 3.21
CA ILE A 37 -3.53 10.55 3.62
C ILE A 37 -3.93 9.11 3.86
N LEU A 38 -4.32 8.80 5.10
CA LEU A 38 -4.59 7.45 5.55
C LEU A 38 -5.78 7.41 6.50
N PRO A 39 -6.51 6.29 6.57
CA PRO A 39 -7.50 6.05 7.62
C PRO A 39 -6.79 5.66 8.92
N MET A 40 -6.45 6.66 9.75
CA MET A 40 -5.75 6.44 11.03
C MET A 40 -6.70 6.14 12.17
N THR A 41 -8.00 6.42 11.98
CA THR A 41 -9.09 6.17 12.93
C THR A 41 -10.21 5.35 12.28
N GLY A 42 -11.13 4.80 13.11
CA GLY A 42 -12.24 3.98 12.65
C GLY A 42 -11.88 2.55 12.31
N GLY A 43 -12.72 1.86 11.55
CA GLY A 43 -12.61 0.43 11.24
C GLY A 43 -11.41 0.05 10.36
N GLN A 44 -10.78 1.03 9.71
CA GLN A 44 -9.60 0.83 8.85
C GLN A 44 -8.29 1.35 9.48
N ALA A 45 -8.28 1.62 10.78
CA ALA A 45 -7.12 2.19 11.47
C ALA A 45 -5.86 1.32 11.36
N SER A 46 -5.99 -0.01 11.31
CA SER A 46 -4.85 -0.93 11.09
C SER A 46 -4.17 -0.64 9.75
N THR A 47 -4.92 -0.49 8.67
CA THR A 47 -4.40 -0.12 7.34
C THR A 47 -3.52 1.13 7.40
N GLY A 48 -4.04 2.21 8.01
CA GLY A 48 -3.31 3.46 8.13
C GLY A 48 -2.01 3.32 8.94
N LYS A 49 -2.09 2.67 10.10
CA LYS A 49 -0.94 2.43 10.98
C LYS A 49 0.14 1.57 10.32
N GLN A 50 -0.22 0.50 9.64
CA GLN A 50 0.72 -0.38 8.96
C GLN A 50 1.51 0.38 7.88
N ILE A 51 0.83 1.18 7.07
CA ILE A 51 1.46 1.99 6.02
C ILE A 51 2.38 3.06 6.63
N GLU A 52 1.88 3.83 7.61
CA GLU A 52 2.66 4.90 8.25
C GLU A 52 3.93 4.36 8.92
N ASN A 53 3.80 3.26 9.66
CA ASN A 53 4.91 2.62 10.35
C ASN A 53 5.98 2.13 9.38
N ALA A 54 5.58 1.56 8.25
CA ALA A 54 6.50 1.10 7.21
C ALA A 54 7.22 2.26 6.50
N ILE A 55 6.52 3.35 6.25
CA ILE A 55 7.10 4.59 5.70
C ILE A 55 8.14 5.16 6.67
N LYS A 56 7.80 5.27 7.96
CA LYS A 56 8.74 5.75 8.99
C LYS A 56 9.96 4.85 9.11
N LEU A 57 9.78 3.53 9.07
CA LEU A 57 10.88 2.57 9.04
C LEU A 57 11.78 2.78 7.84
N TYR A 58 11.20 2.92 6.63
CA TYR A 58 11.97 3.19 5.42
C TYR A 58 12.80 4.47 5.55
N MET A 59 12.19 5.55 6.03
CA MET A 59 12.89 6.83 6.26
C MET A 59 14.00 6.71 7.31
N GLN A 60 13.77 5.95 8.39
CA GLN A 60 14.79 5.67 9.39
C GLN A 60 16.00 4.92 8.82
N GLN A 61 15.77 3.98 7.92
CA GLN A 61 16.83 3.17 7.29
C GLN A 61 17.59 3.90 6.19
N ASN A 62 16.94 4.83 5.47
CA ASN A 62 17.48 5.47 4.29
C ASN A 62 17.75 6.98 4.45
N GLY A 63 17.47 7.52 5.64
CA GLY A 63 17.62 8.94 5.96
C GLY A 63 16.45 9.80 5.49
N ASP A 64 16.45 11.05 5.91
CA ASP A 64 15.43 12.06 5.62
C ASP A 64 15.86 13.07 4.53
N THR A 65 16.97 12.79 3.85
CA THR A 65 17.55 13.68 2.81
C THR A 65 17.77 12.90 1.52
N VAL A 66 17.14 13.34 0.43
CA VAL A 66 17.21 12.72 -0.89
C VAL A 66 17.59 13.78 -1.93
N ALA A 67 18.58 13.50 -2.76
CA ALA A 67 19.09 14.44 -3.77
C ALA A 67 19.42 15.84 -3.17
N GLY A 68 19.94 15.88 -1.96
CA GLY A 68 20.27 17.11 -1.25
C GLY A 68 19.05 17.90 -0.72
N LYS A 69 17.85 17.34 -0.77
CA LYS A 69 16.61 17.96 -0.27
C LYS A 69 16.08 17.19 0.94
N LYS A 70 15.64 17.92 1.96
CA LYS A 70 15.00 17.31 3.13
C LYS A 70 13.61 16.77 2.76
N ILE A 71 13.29 15.58 3.23
CA ILE A 71 11.96 14.98 3.09
C ILE A 71 11.12 15.34 4.33
N GLU A 72 10.00 16.00 4.10
CA GLU A 72 9.00 16.29 5.13
C GLU A 72 7.74 15.46 4.87
N LEU A 73 7.36 14.61 5.83
CA LEU A 73 6.16 13.79 5.77
C LEU A 73 5.03 14.49 6.53
N ILE A 74 3.94 14.83 5.83
CA ILE A 74 2.75 15.44 6.42
C ILE A 74 1.63 14.40 6.43
N VAL A 75 1.32 13.85 7.62
CA VAL A 75 0.31 12.81 7.79
C VAL A 75 -1.04 13.43 8.09
N LYS A 76 -2.09 12.96 7.41
CA LYS A 76 -3.49 13.36 7.59
C LYS A 76 -4.38 12.13 7.78
N ASP A 77 -5.24 12.20 8.78
CA ASP A 77 -6.28 11.19 9.02
C ASP A 77 -7.56 11.55 8.26
N ASP A 78 -8.01 10.67 7.37
CA ASP A 78 -9.27 10.85 6.63
C ASP A 78 -10.44 10.04 7.23
N GLY A 79 -10.17 9.23 8.27
CA GLY A 79 -11.16 8.38 8.91
C GLY A 79 -11.86 7.38 7.96
N GLY A 80 -11.29 7.14 6.77
CA GLY A 80 -11.89 6.31 5.73
C GLY A 80 -13.06 6.96 4.99
N VAL A 81 -13.15 8.30 5.00
CA VAL A 81 -14.27 9.08 4.41
C VAL A 81 -13.79 9.85 3.17
N ALA A 82 -14.39 9.57 2.01
CA ALA A 82 -13.98 10.11 0.71
C ALA A 82 -13.99 11.66 0.64
N ASP A 83 -15.01 12.29 1.20
CA ASP A 83 -15.09 13.77 1.23
C ASP A 83 -14.00 14.39 2.11
N ALA A 84 -13.65 13.73 3.22
CA ALA A 84 -12.53 14.15 4.07
C ALA A 84 -11.20 14.00 3.31
N THR A 85 -10.99 12.85 2.64
CA THR A 85 -9.79 12.61 1.82
C THR A 85 -9.61 13.68 0.76
N LYS A 86 -10.69 14.00 0.00
CA LYS A 86 -10.67 15.03 -1.02
C LYS A 86 -10.29 16.40 -0.47
N ARG A 87 -10.92 16.81 0.65
CA ARG A 87 -10.63 18.08 1.32
C ARG A 87 -9.17 18.15 1.81
N LEU A 88 -8.68 17.09 2.43
CA LEU A 88 -7.30 17.01 2.92
C LEU A 88 -6.29 17.01 1.77
N ALA A 89 -6.56 16.34 0.66
CA ALA A 89 -5.72 16.39 -0.53
C ALA A 89 -5.65 17.81 -1.11
N GLN A 90 -6.77 18.51 -1.18
CA GLN A 90 -6.81 19.91 -1.63
C GLN A 90 -5.98 20.82 -0.71
N GLU A 91 -6.08 20.65 0.61
CA GLU A 91 -5.30 21.37 1.61
C GLU A 91 -3.80 21.14 1.42
N LEU A 92 -3.37 19.86 1.31
CA LEU A 92 -1.98 19.48 1.08
C LEU A 92 -1.41 20.07 -0.23
N ILE A 93 -2.19 20.07 -1.31
CA ILE A 93 -1.77 20.62 -2.59
C ILE A 93 -1.65 22.15 -2.53
N VAL A 94 -2.70 22.84 -2.06
CA VAL A 94 -2.82 24.30 -2.19
C VAL A 94 -2.05 25.02 -1.08
N ARG A 95 -2.26 24.60 0.18
CA ARG A 95 -1.67 25.26 1.35
C ARG A 95 -0.27 24.76 1.64
N ASP A 96 -0.10 23.43 1.73
CA ASP A 96 1.14 22.83 2.17
C ASP A 96 2.12 22.64 1.01
N LYS A 97 1.65 22.72 -0.25
CA LYS A 97 2.42 22.63 -1.50
C LYS A 97 3.23 21.35 -1.59
N VAL A 98 2.58 20.21 -1.32
CA VAL A 98 3.24 18.92 -1.39
C VAL A 98 3.69 18.57 -2.81
N SER A 99 4.84 17.93 -2.91
CA SER A 99 5.40 17.44 -4.18
C SER A 99 4.82 16.09 -4.59
N VAL A 100 4.29 15.32 -3.62
CA VAL A 100 3.71 13.99 -3.81
C VAL A 100 2.54 13.82 -2.84
N LEU A 101 1.45 13.22 -3.32
CA LEU A 101 0.40 12.63 -2.49
C LEU A 101 0.63 11.12 -2.38
N ALA A 102 0.42 10.54 -1.20
CA ALA A 102 0.65 9.12 -0.96
C ALA A 102 -0.40 8.55 0.02
N GLY A 103 -0.55 7.22 0.04
CA GLY A 103 -1.44 6.51 0.95
C GLY A 103 -2.68 5.92 0.27
N PHE A 104 -3.87 6.38 0.64
CA PHE A 104 -5.19 5.98 0.11
C PHE A 104 -5.59 4.55 0.46
N GLY A 105 -6.17 4.40 1.64
CA GLY A 105 -6.52 3.10 2.24
C GLY A 105 -7.61 2.32 1.49
N LEU A 106 -8.57 3.01 0.87
CA LEU A 106 -9.70 2.41 0.14
C LEU A 106 -9.90 3.06 -1.23
N THR A 107 -10.50 2.32 -2.16
CA THR A 107 -10.80 2.79 -3.52
C THR A 107 -11.57 4.11 -3.58
N PRO A 108 -12.67 4.34 -2.83
CA PRO A 108 -13.38 5.62 -2.86
C PRO A 108 -12.50 6.82 -2.50
N LEU A 109 -11.52 6.63 -1.60
CA LEU A 109 -10.59 7.67 -1.17
C LEU A 109 -9.64 8.08 -2.30
N ALA A 110 -9.08 7.08 -2.99
CA ALA A 110 -8.22 7.29 -4.14
C ALA A 110 -8.97 7.96 -5.31
N LEU A 111 -10.18 7.48 -5.63
CA LEU A 111 -10.99 8.03 -6.72
C LEU A 111 -11.41 9.48 -6.45
N ALA A 112 -11.74 9.84 -5.20
CA ALA A 112 -12.09 11.22 -4.84
C ALA A 112 -10.91 12.19 -5.03
N THR A 113 -9.66 11.70 -4.97
CA THR A 113 -8.44 12.50 -5.07
C THR A 113 -7.88 12.56 -6.50
N ALA A 114 -8.14 11.56 -7.33
CA ALA A 114 -7.59 11.46 -8.69
C ALA A 114 -7.74 12.72 -9.56
N PRO A 115 -8.92 13.42 -9.58
CA PRO A 115 -9.06 14.67 -10.34
C PRO A 115 -8.13 15.80 -9.84
N LEU A 116 -7.90 15.87 -8.52
CA LEU A 116 -7.01 16.87 -7.92
C LEU A 116 -5.55 16.63 -8.32
N ALA A 117 -5.11 15.37 -8.30
CA ALA A 117 -3.78 14.97 -8.75
C ALA A 117 -3.54 15.37 -10.22
N THR A 118 -4.53 15.16 -11.09
CA THR A 118 -4.48 15.55 -12.50
C THR A 118 -4.41 17.08 -12.65
N GLN A 119 -5.32 17.80 -12.01
CA GLN A 119 -5.41 19.25 -12.13
C GLN A 119 -4.16 19.96 -11.61
N ALA A 120 -3.64 19.51 -10.48
CA ALA A 120 -2.44 20.10 -9.86
C ALA A 120 -1.13 19.55 -10.44
N LYS A 121 -1.18 18.50 -11.26
CA LYS A 121 -0.02 17.76 -11.78
C LYS A 121 0.89 17.25 -10.66
N VAL A 122 0.28 16.80 -9.53
CA VAL A 122 0.99 16.25 -8.37
C VAL A 122 0.94 14.73 -8.45
N PRO A 123 2.09 14.04 -8.44
CA PRO A 123 2.17 12.59 -8.36
C PRO A 123 1.38 12.04 -7.16
N MET A 124 0.67 10.95 -7.39
CA MET A 124 -0.14 10.24 -6.38
C MET A 124 0.28 8.77 -6.34
N VAL A 125 0.85 8.35 -5.21
CA VAL A 125 1.29 6.98 -4.98
C VAL A 125 0.24 6.23 -4.15
N VAL A 126 -0.45 5.27 -4.78
CA VAL A 126 -1.49 4.46 -4.14
C VAL A 126 -0.85 3.25 -3.46
N MET A 127 -0.93 3.20 -2.13
CA MET A 127 -0.24 2.22 -1.28
C MET A 127 -1.16 1.12 -0.73
N ALA A 128 -2.48 1.22 -0.94
CA ALA A 128 -3.45 0.25 -0.43
C ALA A 128 -4.62 0.00 -1.38
N ALA A 129 -5.35 1.03 -1.81
CA ALA A 129 -6.57 0.89 -2.62
C ALA A 129 -6.38 -0.02 -3.84
N ALA A 130 -7.30 -0.99 -4.04
CA ALA A 130 -7.05 -2.18 -4.85
C ALA A 130 -7.85 -2.31 -6.16
N THR A 131 -8.71 -1.34 -6.53
CA THR A 131 -9.46 -1.43 -7.80
C THR A 131 -8.57 -1.10 -9.00
N SER A 132 -8.61 -1.91 -10.04
CA SER A 132 -7.77 -1.80 -11.25
C SER A 132 -7.92 -0.45 -11.96
N SER A 133 -9.12 0.13 -11.99
CA SER A 133 -9.39 1.39 -12.70
C SER A 133 -8.73 2.64 -12.11
N ILE A 134 -8.11 2.57 -10.91
CA ILE A 134 -7.60 3.77 -10.21
C ILE A 134 -6.51 4.48 -11.01
N THR A 135 -5.52 3.75 -11.54
CA THR A 135 -4.40 4.37 -12.28
C THR A 135 -4.85 4.99 -13.59
N GLN A 136 -5.99 4.56 -14.14
CA GLN A 136 -6.58 5.10 -15.36
C GLN A 136 -7.28 6.45 -15.13
N GLN A 137 -7.66 6.77 -13.87
CA GLN A 137 -8.35 8.03 -13.55
C GLN A 137 -7.44 9.26 -13.65
N SER A 138 -6.11 9.06 -13.65
CA SER A 138 -5.15 10.16 -13.79
C SER A 138 -3.81 9.65 -14.31
N PRO A 139 -3.16 10.39 -15.24
CA PRO A 139 -1.79 10.07 -15.65
C PRO A 139 -0.76 10.31 -14.53
N PHE A 140 -1.17 10.94 -13.42
CA PHE A 140 -0.32 11.22 -12.27
C PHE A 140 -0.43 10.16 -11.16
N ILE A 141 -1.13 9.05 -11.38
CA ILE A 141 -1.26 7.98 -10.40
C ILE A 141 -0.32 6.82 -10.74
N VAL A 142 0.38 6.31 -9.72
CA VAL A 142 1.13 5.05 -9.72
C VAL A 142 0.72 4.23 -8.51
N ARG A 143 0.77 2.90 -8.61
CA ARG A 143 0.42 1.99 -7.52
C ARG A 143 1.63 1.18 -7.09
N THR A 144 1.82 1.05 -5.77
CA THR A 144 2.79 0.16 -5.13
C THR A 144 2.14 -0.93 -4.28
N SER A 145 0.82 -0.96 -4.19
CA SER A 145 0.07 -2.02 -3.48
C SER A 145 -0.19 -3.24 -4.38
N PHE A 146 -1.41 -3.43 -4.81
CA PHE A 146 -1.87 -4.53 -5.67
C PHE A 146 -3.21 -4.16 -6.30
N THR A 147 -3.71 -4.98 -7.23
CA THR A 147 -5.12 -4.92 -7.62
C THR A 147 -5.85 -6.18 -7.17
N ALA A 148 -7.14 -6.04 -6.88
CA ALA A 148 -7.97 -7.16 -6.45
C ALA A 148 -8.01 -8.26 -7.52
N ALA A 149 -8.12 -7.90 -8.79
CA ALA A 149 -8.08 -8.83 -9.92
C ALA A 149 -6.73 -9.55 -10.04
N GLN A 150 -5.60 -8.85 -9.78
CA GLN A 150 -4.25 -9.42 -9.85
C GLN A 150 -4.06 -10.61 -8.91
N VAL A 151 -4.65 -10.57 -7.72
CA VAL A 151 -4.47 -11.64 -6.73
C VAL A 151 -5.55 -12.71 -6.84
N ILE A 152 -6.77 -12.36 -7.27
CA ILE A 152 -7.88 -13.31 -7.24
C ILE A 152 -7.94 -14.23 -8.47
N VAL A 153 -7.49 -13.79 -9.64
CA VAL A 153 -7.44 -14.64 -10.84
C VAL A 153 -6.53 -15.85 -10.64
N PRO A 154 -5.29 -15.71 -10.12
CA PRO A 154 -4.45 -16.86 -9.77
C PRO A 154 -5.11 -17.83 -8.78
N LEU A 155 -5.90 -17.34 -7.81
CA LEU A 155 -6.62 -18.20 -6.87
C LEU A 155 -7.74 -19.00 -7.56
N ALA A 156 -8.47 -18.37 -8.47
CA ALA A 156 -9.50 -19.04 -9.26
C ALA A 156 -8.92 -20.18 -10.13
N GLU A 157 -7.80 -19.91 -10.77
CA GLU A 157 -7.08 -20.93 -11.57
C GLU A 157 -6.53 -22.06 -10.70
N TRP A 158 -5.97 -21.71 -9.53
CA TRP A 158 -5.51 -22.71 -8.58
C TRP A 158 -6.65 -23.58 -8.08
N ALA A 159 -7.79 -23.00 -7.70
CA ALA A 159 -8.97 -23.72 -7.22
C ALA A 159 -9.48 -24.72 -8.25
N SER A 160 -9.60 -24.30 -9.51
CA SER A 160 -10.03 -25.18 -10.60
C SER A 160 -9.06 -26.34 -10.82
N LYS A 161 -7.74 -26.08 -10.83
CA LYS A 161 -6.69 -27.11 -11.01
C LYS A 161 -6.64 -28.11 -9.84
N ASN A 162 -7.17 -27.72 -8.66
CA ASN A 162 -7.21 -28.57 -7.48
C ASN A 162 -8.57 -29.23 -7.23
N GLY A 163 -9.40 -29.33 -8.27
CA GLY A 163 -10.61 -30.14 -8.28
C GLY A 163 -11.86 -29.47 -7.70
N ILE A 164 -11.80 -28.19 -7.33
CA ILE A 164 -12.95 -27.39 -6.90
C ILE A 164 -13.82 -27.11 -8.14
N LYS A 165 -15.11 -27.38 -8.07
CA LYS A 165 -16.05 -27.24 -9.19
C LYS A 165 -17.18 -26.26 -8.91
N ARG A 166 -17.60 -26.13 -7.62
CA ARG A 166 -18.69 -25.24 -7.21
C ARG A 166 -18.21 -24.31 -6.10
N VAL A 167 -18.32 -23.02 -6.33
CA VAL A 167 -17.91 -22.00 -5.37
C VAL A 167 -19.07 -21.07 -5.10
N VAL A 168 -19.32 -20.75 -3.82
CA VAL A 168 -20.11 -19.59 -3.44
C VAL A 168 -19.15 -18.48 -3.06
N THR A 169 -19.37 -17.27 -3.58
CA THR A 169 -18.58 -16.10 -3.18
C THR A 169 -19.35 -15.25 -2.18
N ILE A 170 -18.67 -14.72 -1.17
CA ILE A 170 -19.17 -13.64 -0.31
C ILE A 170 -18.19 -12.49 -0.41
N VAL A 171 -18.64 -11.38 -1.00
CA VAL A 171 -17.80 -10.19 -1.17
C VAL A 171 -18.50 -8.96 -0.57
N SER A 172 -17.73 -8.02 -0.02
CA SER A 172 -18.26 -6.72 0.38
C SER A 172 -18.70 -5.92 -0.85
N ASP A 173 -19.90 -5.30 -0.76
CA ASP A 173 -20.54 -4.57 -1.86
C ASP A 173 -19.92 -3.19 -2.04
N TYR A 174 -18.74 -3.15 -2.68
CA TYR A 174 -18.03 -1.95 -3.10
C TYR A 174 -17.07 -2.30 -4.24
N ALA A 175 -16.44 -1.31 -4.88
CA ALA A 175 -15.73 -1.50 -6.14
C ALA A 175 -14.72 -2.68 -6.14
N PRO A 176 -13.80 -2.84 -5.16
CA PRO A 176 -12.91 -4.00 -5.12
C PRO A 176 -13.63 -5.33 -4.97
N GLY A 177 -14.70 -5.39 -4.15
CA GLY A 177 -15.49 -6.62 -3.97
C GLY A 177 -16.20 -7.06 -5.24
N ILE A 178 -16.79 -6.11 -5.96
CA ILE A 178 -17.41 -6.35 -7.27
C ILE A 178 -16.35 -6.81 -8.30
N GLU A 179 -15.15 -6.24 -8.25
CA GLU A 179 -14.05 -6.63 -9.12
C GLU A 179 -13.55 -8.05 -8.81
N VAL A 180 -13.40 -8.42 -7.52
CA VAL A 180 -13.06 -9.78 -7.09
C VAL A 180 -14.12 -10.77 -7.56
N GLU A 181 -15.41 -10.48 -7.32
CA GLU A 181 -16.53 -11.33 -7.75
C GLU A 181 -16.47 -11.59 -9.26
N LYS A 182 -16.33 -10.52 -10.05
CA LYS A 182 -16.27 -10.61 -11.51
C LYS A 182 -15.04 -11.39 -11.97
N ALA A 183 -13.85 -11.00 -11.54
CA ALA A 183 -12.60 -11.60 -11.98
C ALA A 183 -12.49 -13.07 -11.60
N PHE A 184 -12.91 -13.43 -10.38
CA PHE A 184 -12.96 -14.84 -9.95
C PHE A 184 -13.97 -15.63 -10.78
N SER A 185 -15.21 -15.12 -10.92
CA SER A 185 -16.28 -15.82 -11.65
C SER A 185 -15.91 -16.07 -13.11
N GLU A 186 -15.34 -15.07 -13.79
CA GLU A 186 -14.91 -15.20 -15.19
C GLU A 186 -13.78 -16.23 -15.33
N ALA A 187 -12.74 -16.16 -14.51
CA ALA A 187 -11.61 -17.09 -14.56
C ALA A 187 -12.03 -18.52 -14.21
N PHE A 188 -12.83 -18.70 -13.16
CA PHE A 188 -13.27 -20.00 -12.68
C PHE A 188 -14.26 -20.66 -13.62
N THR A 189 -15.23 -19.90 -14.16
CA THR A 189 -16.21 -20.39 -15.13
C THR A 189 -15.55 -20.75 -16.46
N LYS A 190 -14.57 -19.96 -16.92
CA LYS A 190 -13.77 -20.29 -18.11
C LYS A 190 -13.03 -21.62 -17.94
N ALA A 191 -12.66 -21.97 -16.72
CA ALA A 191 -12.05 -23.26 -16.39
C ALA A 191 -13.07 -24.40 -16.16
N GLY A 192 -14.38 -24.17 -16.39
CA GLY A 192 -15.46 -25.15 -16.26
C GLY A 192 -16.12 -25.23 -14.90
N GLY A 193 -15.84 -24.30 -13.99
CA GLY A 193 -16.44 -24.22 -12.67
C GLY A 193 -17.79 -23.51 -12.66
N GLN A 194 -18.51 -23.62 -11.53
CA GLN A 194 -19.78 -22.93 -11.28
C GLN A 194 -19.64 -21.99 -10.08
N VAL A 195 -20.17 -20.78 -10.18
CA VAL A 195 -20.09 -19.75 -9.13
C VAL A 195 -21.49 -19.23 -8.81
N GLU A 196 -21.79 -19.12 -7.51
CA GLU A 196 -22.91 -18.36 -6.97
C GLU A 196 -22.37 -17.16 -6.21
N ASN A 197 -22.89 -15.96 -6.48
CA ASN A 197 -22.36 -14.73 -5.95
C ASN A 197 -23.29 -14.13 -4.90
N LEU A 198 -22.72 -13.77 -3.73
CA LEU A 198 -23.40 -13.10 -2.62
C LEU A 198 -22.64 -11.83 -2.26
N ARG A 199 -23.35 -10.71 -2.12
CA ARG A 199 -22.78 -9.42 -1.73
C ARG A 199 -23.31 -8.98 -0.38
N VAL A 200 -22.42 -8.56 0.50
CA VAL A 200 -22.74 -8.07 1.84
C VAL A 200 -22.47 -6.56 1.93
N PRO A 201 -23.25 -5.80 2.72
CA PRO A 201 -22.98 -4.38 2.91
C PRO A 201 -21.55 -4.12 3.40
N LEU A 202 -20.90 -3.06 2.89
CA LEU A 202 -19.56 -2.66 3.33
C LEU A 202 -19.54 -2.18 4.79
N ALA A 203 -20.57 -1.44 5.19
CA ALA A 203 -20.67 -0.88 6.53
C ALA A 203 -21.43 -1.84 7.47
N ASN A 204 -20.86 -2.11 8.66
CA ASN A 204 -21.44 -2.95 9.69
C ASN A 204 -22.00 -4.28 9.17
N PRO A 205 -21.20 -5.10 8.47
CA PRO A 205 -21.69 -6.32 7.85
C PRO A 205 -22.18 -7.35 8.88
N ASP A 206 -23.35 -7.95 8.63
CA ASP A 206 -23.77 -9.20 9.25
C ASP A 206 -23.63 -10.32 8.22
N PHE A 207 -22.69 -11.22 8.46
CA PHE A 207 -22.40 -12.34 7.56
C PHE A 207 -23.33 -13.53 7.78
N SER A 208 -24.04 -13.57 8.89
CA SER A 208 -24.85 -14.72 9.32
C SER A 208 -25.86 -15.21 8.27
N PRO A 209 -26.69 -14.34 7.66
CA PRO A 209 -27.67 -14.80 6.66
C PRO A 209 -26.99 -15.29 5.37
N PHE A 210 -25.82 -14.75 5.02
CA PHE A 210 -25.08 -15.17 3.83
C PHE A 210 -24.36 -16.51 4.06
N LEU A 211 -23.77 -16.70 5.24
CA LEU A 211 -23.16 -17.97 5.63
C LEU A 211 -24.19 -19.10 5.74
N GLN A 212 -25.45 -18.78 6.13
CA GLN A 212 -26.54 -19.77 6.08
C GLN A 212 -26.81 -20.23 4.63
N LYS A 213 -26.84 -19.30 3.66
CA LYS A 213 -26.99 -19.69 2.25
C LYS A 213 -25.86 -20.58 1.76
N VAL A 214 -24.61 -20.32 2.21
CA VAL A 214 -23.47 -21.21 1.93
C VAL A 214 -23.70 -22.61 2.49
N ALA A 215 -24.16 -22.72 3.75
CA ALA A 215 -24.48 -24.00 4.38
C ALA A 215 -25.55 -24.77 3.61
N ASP A 216 -26.59 -24.09 3.12
CA ASP A 216 -27.69 -24.67 2.37
C ASP A 216 -27.26 -25.12 0.96
N ALA A 217 -26.42 -24.33 0.28
CA ALA A 217 -25.92 -24.60 -1.07
C ALA A 217 -24.89 -25.74 -1.13
N LYS A 218 -24.18 -26.01 -0.03
CA LYS A 218 -23.13 -27.04 0.11
C LYS A 218 -22.13 -27.02 -1.08
N PRO A 219 -21.45 -25.89 -1.33
CA PRO A 219 -20.45 -25.81 -2.40
C PRO A 219 -19.18 -26.61 -2.03
N ASP A 220 -18.30 -26.82 -3.01
CA ASP A 220 -16.97 -27.37 -2.73
C ASP A 220 -16.10 -26.36 -1.96
N ALA A 221 -16.29 -25.06 -2.25
CA ALA A 221 -15.58 -23.99 -1.55
C ALA A 221 -16.43 -22.74 -1.37
N LEU A 222 -16.10 -21.98 -0.31
CA LEU A 222 -16.52 -20.61 -0.09
C LEU A 222 -15.34 -19.69 -0.39
N LEU A 223 -15.54 -18.71 -1.29
CA LEU A 223 -14.59 -17.60 -1.48
C LEU A 223 -15.05 -16.37 -0.72
N ALA A 224 -14.20 -15.82 0.15
CA ALA A 224 -14.47 -14.60 0.89
C ALA A 224 -13.58 -13.44 0.43
N PHE A 225 -14.18 -12.24 0.29
CA PHE A 225 -13.47 -10.97 0.17
C PHE A 225 -14.13 -9.91 1.02
N VAL A 226 -13.43 -9.48 2.06
CA VAL A 226 -13.85 -8.38 2.94
C VAL A 226 -12.64 -7.49 3.22
N PRO A 227 -12.85 -6.18 3.51
CA PRO A 227 -11.74 -5.27 3.82
C PRO A 227 -10.91 -5.75 5.01
N SER A 228 -9.64 -5.38 5.01
CA SER A 228 -8.73 -5.56 6.15
C SER A 228 -9.36 -5.06 7.45
N GLY A 229 -9.20 -5.83 8.53
CA GLY A 229 -9.82 -5.55 9.83
C GLY A 229 -11.22 -6.15 10.04
N VAL A 230 -11.92 -6.58 8.99
CA VAL A 230 -13.27 -7.21 9.09
C VAL A 230 -13.18 -8.75 9.08
N GLY A 231 -12.05 -9.30 8.65
CA GLY A 231 -11.84 -10.75 8.51
C GLY A 231 -12.09 -11.53 9.79
N ALA A 232 -11.73 -10.99 10.96
CA ALA A 232 -11.94 -11.64 12.25
C ALA A 232 -13.42 -11.89 12.53
N GLN A 233 -14.28 -10.89 12.27
CA GLN A 233 -15.73 -11.03 12.43
C GLN A 233 -16.29 -12.08 11.46
N PHE A 234 -15.83 -12.08 10.21
CA PHE A 234 -16.23 -13.08 9.23
C PHE A 234 -15.88 -14.49 9.67
N MET A 235 -14.62 -14.74 10.04
CA MET A 235 -14.14 -16.05 10.46
C MET A 235 -14.83 -16.55 11.72
N LYS A 236 -15.11 -15.67 12.68
CA LYS A 236 -15.86 -16.02 13.88
C LYS A 236 -17.26 -16.54 13.52
N GLN A 237 -18.02 -15.81 12.70
CA GLN A 237 -19.35 -16.22 12.27
C GLN A 237 -19.33 -17.48 11.39
N PHE A 238 -18.27 -17.69 10.59
CA PHE A 238 -18.06 -18.91 9.80
C PHE A 238 -17.95 -20.15 10.71
N VAL A 239 -17.15 -20.07 11.78
CA VAL A 239 -16.97 -21.16 12.74
C VAL A 239 -18.20 -21.36 13.62
N GLU A 240 -18.85 -20.30 14.09
CA GLU A 240 -20.09 -20.38 14.90
C GLU A 240 -21.21 -21.14 14.17
N ARG A 241 -21.19 -21.15 12.84
CA ARG A 241 -22.12 -21.93 12.01
C ARG A 241 -21.62 -23.33 11.67
N GLY A 242 -20.48 -23.75 12.20
CA GLY A 242 -19.91 -25.08 11.97
C GLY A 242 -19.41 -25.30 10.53
N LEU A 243 -19.23 -24.24 9.75
CA LEU A 243 -18.78 -24.35 8.34
C LEU A 243 -17.32 -24.81 8.24
N ASP A 244 -16.51 -24.57 9.27
CA ASP A 244 -15.14 -25.10 9.42
C ASP A 244 -15.07 -26.63 9.45
N LYS A 245 -16.18 -27.30 9.81
CA LYS A 245 -16.30 -28.77 9.90
C LYS A 245 -17.20 -29.36 8.81
N SER A 246 -17.70 -28.53 7.89
CA SER A 246 -18.67 -28.96 6.87
C SER A 246 -18.03 -29.66 5.65
N GLY A 247 -16.71 -29.64 5.53
CA GLY A 247 -15.98 -30.10 4.34
C GLY A 247 -15.87 -29.05 3.25
N ILE A 248 -16.46 -27.86 3.44
CA ILE A 248 -16.35 -26.73 2.50
C ILE A 248 -14.95 -26.11 2.64
N HIS A 249 -14.19 -26.07 1.54
CA HIS A 249 -12.89 -25.40 1.52
C HIS A 249 -13.07 -23.89 1.70
N PHE A 250 -12.31 -23.29 2.62
CA PHE A 250 -12.30 -21.84 2.78
C PHE A 250 -11.20 -21.22 1.92
N LEU A 251 -11.62 -20.44 0.93
CA LEU A 251 -10.76 -19.64 0.07
C LEU A 251 -10.97 -18.16 0.36
N ALA A 252 -9.92 -17.36 0.31
CA ALA A 252 -10.07 -15.91 0.48
C ALA A 252 -8.98 -15.12 -0.27
N GLU A 253 -9.33 -13.88 -0.57
CA GLU A 253 -8.31 -12.87 -0.78
C GLU A 253 -7.62 -12.59 0.58
N GLY A 254 -6.34 -12.23 0.56
CA GLY A 254 -5.50 -12.27 1.75
C GLY A 254 -5.85 -11.34 2.89
N SER A 255 -6.72 -10.34 2.69
CA SER A 255 -7.15 -9.41 3.74
C SER A 255 -7.97 -10.07 4.86
N VAL A 256 -8.58 -11.23 4.60
CA VAL A 256 -9.32 -11.99 5.62
C VAL A 256 -8.38 -12.57 6.69
N THR A 257 -7.14 -12.84 6.31
CA THR A 257 -6.11 -13.44 7.19
C THR A 257 -4.90 -12.51 7.33
N ASP A 258 -5.15 -11.22 7.59
CA ASP A 258 -4.10 -10.23 7.78
C ASP A 258 -3.04 -10.70 8.78
N ASP A 259 -1.76 -10.59 8.41
CA ASP A 259 -0.64 -11.11 9.19
C ASP A 259 -0.55 -10.50 10.60
N ASP A 260 -0.93 -9.22 10.78
CA ASP A 260 -0.93 -8.54 12.07
C ASP A 260 -2.09 -8.98 12.99
N LEU A 261 -3.19 -9.46 12.43
CA LEU A 261 -4.38 -9.91 13.17
C LEU A 261 -4.51 -11.44 13.24
N LEU A 262 -3.68 -12.17 12.50
CA LEU A 262 -3.84 -13.61 12.30
C LEU A 262 -3.77 -14.42 13.60
N ASN A 263 -2.88 -14.04 14.54
CA ASN A 263 -2.78 -14.71 15.83
C ASN A 263 -4.04 -14.53 16.69
N ASP A 264 -4.73 -13.39 16.58
CA ASP A 264 -5.97 -13.10 17.31
C ASP A 264 -7.15 -13.93 16.79
N LEU A 265 -7.09 -14.35 15.52
CA LEU A 265 -8.05 -15.29 14.95
C LEU A 265 -7.94 -16.68 15.58
N GLY A 266 -6.77 -17.05 16.10
CA GLY A 266 -6.54 -18.35 16.71
C GLY A 266 -6.77 -19.51 15.74
N GLY A 267 -7.19 -20.65 16.28
CA GLY A 267 -7.37 -21.89 15.51
C GLY A 267 -8.44 -21.83 14.40
N VAL A 268 -9.31 -20.82 14.41
CA VAL A 268 -10.42 -20.71 13.42
C VAL A 268 -9.89 -20.42 12.00
N ALA A 269 -8.72 -19.80 11.88
CA ALA A 269 -8.11 -19.50 10.59
C ALA A 269 -7.29 -20.65 10.00
N LEU A 270 -6.99 -21.70 10.79
CA LEU A 270 -6.14 -22.82 10.34
C LEU A 270 -6.71 -23.50 9.10
N GLY A 271 -5.84 -23.71 8.10
CA GLY A 271 -6.18 -24.37 6.86
C GLY A 271 -6.83 -23.46 5.81
N ALA A 272 -7.16 -22.19 6.13
CA ALA A 272 -7.64 -21.24 5.17
C ALA A 272 -6.62 -21.05 4.03
N ILE A 273 -7.08 -21.13 2.79
CA ILE A 273 -6.24 -20.94 1.59
C ILE A 273 -6.51 -19.56 1.03
N THR A 274 -5.46 -18.78 0.85
CA THR A 274 -5.56 -17.40 0.38
C THR A 274 -4.59 -17.15 -0.77
N ALA A 275 -4.88 -16.12 -1.56
CA ALA A 275 -3.91 -15.56 -2.50
C ALA A 275 -3.58 -14.12 -2.14
N HIS A 276 -2.30 -13.79 -2.16
CA HIS A 276 -1.84 -12.40 -1.99
C HIS A 276 -0.42 -12.21 -2.52
N HIS A 277 0.00 -10.95 -2.57
CA HIS A 277 1.33 -10.55 -3.03
C HIS A 277 2.39 -10.51 -1.91
N TYR A 278 2.02 -10.77 -0.67
CA TYR A 278 2.91 -10.73 0.50
C TYR A 278 2.46 -11.68 1.61
N SER A 279 3.40 -12.14 2.38
CA SER A 279 3.25 -12.78 3.68
C SER A 279 4.40 -12.39 4.59
N ALA A 280 4.14 -12.18 5.87
CA ALA A 280 5.20 -12.01 6.86
C ALA A 280 6.12 -13.24 6.98
N ALA A 281 5.66 -14.41 6.49
CA ALA A 281 6.43 -15.64 6.42
C ALA A 281 7.20 -15.81 5.08
N HIS A 282 7.17 -14.83 4.15
CA HIS A 282 7.90 -14.94 2.89
C HIS A 282 9.38 -15.25 3.11
N ASP A 283 9.86 -16.34 2.51
CA ASP A 283 11.20 -16.87 2.76
C ASP A 283 12.25 -16.19 1.86
N SER A 284 12.59 -14.95 2.22
CA SER A 284 13.71 -14.22 1.62
C SER A 284 14.52 -13.49 2.69
N PRO A 285 15.83 -13.24 2.46
CA PRO A 285 16.63 -12.42 3.36
C PRO A 285 16.07 -11.03 3.56
N GLU A 286 15.54 -10.40 2.50
CA GLU A 286 14.95 -9.07 2.51
C GLU A 286 13.72 -9.02 3.41
N ASN A 287 12.84 -10.03 3.33
CA ASN A 287 11.66 -10.10 4.18
C ASN A 287 12.00 -10.34 5.65
N LYS A 288 12.93 -11.26 5.93
CA LYS A 288 13.38 -11.53 7.30
C LYS A 288 13.93 -10.27 7.97
N ALA A 289 14.76 -9.53 7.26
CA ALA A 289 15.31 -8.25 7.75
C ALA A 289 14.20 -7.19 7.93
N PHE A 290 13.26 -7.09 6.99
CA PHE A 290 12.13 -6.16 7.08
C PHE A 290 11.22 -6.47 8.28
N VAL A 291 10.81 -7.72 8.44
CA VAL A 291 9.91 -8.15 9.54
C VAL A 291 10.57 -7.91 10.89
N GLU A 292 11.86 -8.25 11.05
CA GLU A 292 12.61 -8.02 12.27
C GLU A 292 12.69 -6.52 12.60
N ALA A 293 13.07 -5.70 11.63
CA ALA A 293 13.18 -4.25 11.81
C ALA A 293 11.82 -3.61 12.10
N PHE A 294 10.76 -4.03 11.41
CA PHE A 294 9.41 -3.53 11.61
C PHE A 294 8.89 -3.87 13.01
N LYS A 295 9.02 -5.12 13.45
CA LYS A 295 8.63 -5.55 14.81
C LYS A 295 9.39 -4.78 15.88
N LYS A 296 10.70 -4.57 15.70
CA LYS A 296 11.54 -3.81 16.63
C LYS A 296 11.11 -2.35 16.75
N ALA A 297 10.74 -1.72 15.63
CA ALA A 297 10.32 -0.32 15.58
C ALA A 297 8.88 -0.09 16.07
N ASN A 298 8.05 -1.14 16.18
CA ASN A 298 6.61 -1.03 16.42
C ASN A 298 6.11 -2.03 17.49
N ASP A 299 6.82 -2.11 18.63
CA ASP A 299 6.42 -2.86 19.84
C ASP A 299 5.99 -4.32 19.56
N GLY A 300 6.68 -4.98 18.62
CA GLY A 300 6.40 -6.37 18.25
C GLY A 300 5.27 -6.54 17.22
N LEU A 301 4.66 -5.47 16.73
CA LEU A 301 3.64 -5.53 15.69
C LEU A 301 4.20 -6.22 14.45
N ARG A 302 3.48 -7.21 13.92
CA ARG A 302 3.83 -7.90 12.70
C ARG A 302 3.44 -7.05 11.48
N PRO A 303 4.32 -6.86 10.47
CA PRO A 303 3.93 -6.19 9.25
C PRO A 303 2.95 -7.04 8.45
N ASN A 304 1.99 -6.40 7.80
CA ASN A 304 1.07 -7.03 6.85
C ASN A 304 1.30 -6.49 5.41
N PHE A 305 0.46 -6.89 4.48
CA PHE A 305 0.57 -6.47 3.08
C PHE A 305 0.37 -4.95 2.85
N MET A 306 -0.28 -4.25 3.78
CA MET A 306 -0.40 -2.80 3.74
C MET A 306 0.93 -2.12 4.09
N ALA A 307 1.66 -2.66 5.07
CA ALA A 307 2.99 -2.19 5.42
C ALA A 307 3.93 -2.24 4.21
N ILE A 308 3.90 -3.36 3.45
CA ILE A 308 4.77 -3.49 2.28
C ILE A 308 4.41 -2.50 1.17
N GLY A 309 3.13 -2.18 0.99
CA GLY A 309 2.70 -1.14 0.05
C GLY A 309 3.27 0.24 0.39
N GLY A 310 3.32 0.57 1.69
CA GLY A 310 3.93 1.81 2.20
C GLY A 310 5.45 1.83 2.07
N TYR A 311 6.13 0.74 2.45
CA TYR A 311 7.58 0.59 2.35
C TYR A 311 8.08 0.75 0.93
N ASP A 312 7.48 0.03 0.00
CA ASP A 312 7.79 0.10 -1.43
C ASP A 312 7.37 1.44 -2.05
N GLY A 313 6.29 2.05 -1.54
CA GLY A 313 5.88 3.38 -1.97
C GLY A 313 6.92 4.44 -1.65
N MET A 314 7.50 4.39 -0.45
CA MET A 314 8.61 5.29 -0.09
C MET A 314 9.88 4.99 -0.90
N HIS A 315 10.19 3.71 -1.14
CA HIS A 315 11.30 3.32 -2.01
C HIS A 315 11.15 3.96 -3.40
N LEU A 316 9.98 3.77 -4.01
CA LEU A 316 9.68 4.33 -5.33
C LEU A 316 9.82 5.86 -5.37
N ILE A 317 9.30 6.56 -4.35
CA ILE A 317 9.40 8.03 -4.25
C ILE A 317 10.85 8.45 -4.12
N TYR A 318 11.63 7.82 -3.24
CA TYR A 318 13.04 8.17 -3.01
C TYR A 318 13.89 7.97 -4.26
N GLU A 319 13.76 6.82 -4.92
CA GLU A 319 14.52 6.50 -6.12
C GLU A 319 14.13 7.41 -7.30
N ALA A 320 12.84 7.75 -7.43
CA ALA A 320 12.40 8.71 -8.43
C ALA A 320 12.93 10.13 -8.14
N LEU A 321 12.93 10.58 -6.88
CA LEU A 321 13.50 11.86 -6.49
C LEU A 321 15.01 11.93 -6.75
N LYS A 322 15.75 10.84 -6.53
CA LYS A 322 17.18 10.75 -6.90
C LYS A 322 17.37 10.97 -8.40
N LYS A 323 16.58 10.28 -9.24
CA LYS A 323 16.65 10.40 -10.71
C LYS A 323 16.27 11.79 -11.21
N THR A 324 15.35 12.48 -10.55
CA THR A 324 14.85 13.80 -10.96
C THR A 324 15.58 14.96 -10.28
N ASN A 325 16.61 14.67 -9.47
CA ASN A 325 17.30 15.65 -8.63
C ASN A 325 16.32 16.44 -7.74
N GLY A 326 15.34 15.74 -7.18
CA GLY A 326 14.31 16.29 -6.32
C GLY A 326 13.21 17.10 -7.02
N ALA A 327 13.10 17.02 -8.35
CA ALA A 327 12.00 17.64 -9.09
C ALA A 327 10.71 16.79 -8.96
N GLY A 328 9.57 17.46 -8.78
CA GLY A 328 8.23 16.87 -8.69
C GLY A 328 7.47 16.87 -10.02
N GLY A 329 6.14 16.71 -9.95
CA GLY A 329 5.25 16.83 -11.11
C GLY A 329 5.43 15.71 -12.14
N ALA A 330 5.27 16.05 -13.43
CA ALA A 330 5.29 15.08 -14.52
C ALA A 330 6.62 14.32 -14.65
N VAL A 331 7.74 14.98 -14.40
CA VAL A 331 9.06 14.32 -14.50
C VAL A 331 9.24 13.25 -13.41
N LEU A 332 8.61 13.43 -12.25
CA LEU A 332 8.67 12.46 -11.17
C LEU A 332 7.87 11.21 -11.52
N ILE A 333 6.66 11.35 -12.09
CA ILE A 333 5.86 10.20 -12.57
C ILE A 333 6.60 9.45 -13.68
N GLU A 334 7.21 10.16 -14.63
CA GLU A 334 8.00 9.51 -15.70
C GLU A 334 9.19 8.73 -15.12
N ALA A 335 9.85 9.25 -14.10
CA ALA A 335 10.95 8.57 -13.43
C ALA A 335 10.53 7.31 -12.67
N MET A 336 9.27 7.22 -12.24
CA MET A 336 8.70 6.03 -11.56
C MET A 336 8.37 4.89 -12.52
N LYS A 337 8.03 5.19 -13.77
CA LYS A 337 7.66 4.19 -14.78
C LYS A 337 8.83 3.26 -15.10
N GLY A 338 8.56 1.97 -15.16
CA GLY A 338 9.55 0.94 -15.48
C GLY A 338 10.59 0.69 -14.38
N MET A 339 10.47 1.31 -13.20
CA MET A 339 11.36 1.03 -12.08
C MET A 339 11.15 -0.38 -11.59
N SER A 340 12.26 -1.07 -11.29
CA SER A 340 12.28 -2.45 -10.77
C SER A 340 13.21 -2.52 -9.58
N TRP A 341 12.82 -3.30 -8.56
CA TRP A 341 13.66 -3.57 -7.39
C TRP A 341 13.29 -4.89 -6.73
N THR A 342 14.16 -5.37 -5.85
CA THR A 342 13.85 -6.50 -4.96
C THR A 342 13.24 -5.95 -3.67
N SER A 343 11.96 -6.19 -3.50
CA SER A 343 11.20 -5.83 -2.30
C SER A 343 11.22 -7.00 -1.29
N PRO A 344 10.91 -6.77 -0.01
CA PRO A 344 10.64 -7.84 0.94
C PRO A 344 9.59 -8.87 0.48
N ARG A 345 8.71 -8.49 -0.45
CA ARG A 345 7.72 -9.41 -1.09
C ARG A 345 8.23 -10.11 -2.36
N GLY A 346 9.51 -9.99 -2.69
CA GLY A 346 10.10 -10.49 -3.91
C GLY A 346 10.28 -9.42 -4.99
N PRO A 347 10.58 -9.80 -6.25
CA PRO A 347 10.82 -8.85 -7.33
C PRO A 347 9.56 -8.09 -7.72
N VAL A 348 9.69 -6.78 -7.92
CA VAL A 348 8.59 -5.91 -8.34
C VAL A 348 9.04 -4.95 -9.44
N THR A 349 8.09 -4.54 -10.28
CA THR A 349 8.30 -3.56 -11.35
C THR A 349 7.07 -2.68 -11.49
N ILE A 350 7.24 -1.39 -11.69
CA ILE A 350 6.15 -0.50 -12.10
C ILE A 350 5.98 -0.63 -13.62
N ASP A 351 4.83 -1.12 -14.06
CA ASP A 351 4.54 -1.24 -15.49
C ASP A 351 4.58 0.17 -16.15
N PRO A 352 5.38 0.37 -17.20
CA PRO A 352 5.56 1.70 -17.80
C PRO A 352 4.31 2.23 -18.49
N GLN A 353 3.38 1.36 -18.90
CA GLN A 353 2.16 1.73 -19.60
C GLN A 353 1.00 1.98 -18.64
N THR A 354 0.75 1.01 -17.76
CA THR A 354 -0.39 1.04 -16.84
C THR A 354 -0.10 1.76 -15.53
N ARG A 355 1.17 1.89 -15.15
CA ARG A 355 1.64 2.41 -13.85
C ARG A 355 1.20 1.56 -12.65
N GLU A 356 0.74 0.33 -12.94
CA GLU A 356 0.45 -0.69 -11.94
C GLU A 356 1.73 -1.44 -11.56
N ILE A 357 1.73 -2.00 -10.36
CA ILE A 357 2.83 -2.86 -9.92
C ILE A 357 2.69 -4.26 -10.55
N VAL A 358 3.78 -4.75 -11.12
CA VAL A 358 3.95 -6.14 -11.55
C VAL A 358 4.71 -6.86 -10.45
N GLN A 359 4.18 -7.96 -9.95
CA GLN A 359 4.70 -8.64 -8.77
C GLN A 359 4.34 -10.14 -8.76
N ASN A 360 4.96 -10.89 -7.87
CA ASN A 360 4.53 -12.26 -7.62
C ASN A 360 3.21 -12.28 -6.85
N VAL A 361 2.41 -13.30 -7.11
CA VAL A 361 1.23 -13.67 -6.31
C VAL A 361 1.49 -15.05 -5.72
N TYR A 362 1.27 -15.16 -4.42
CA TYR A 362 1.50 -16.38 -3.66
C TYR A 362 0.16 -17.02 -3.27
N ILE A 363 0.03 -18.32 -3.49
CA ILE A 363 -1.03 -19.11 -2.87
C ILE A 363 -0.51 -19.53 -1.51
N ARG A 364 -1.26 -19.17 -0.47
CA ARG A 364 -0.85 -19.31 0.92
C ARG A 364 -1.86 -20.14 1.69
N LYS A 365 -1.40 -20.79 2.72
CA LYS A 365 -2.23 -21.52 3.67
C LYS A 365 -1.93 -21.07 5.08
N VAL A 366 -2.94 -20.85 5.87
CA VAL A 366 -2.74 -20.55 7.28
C VAL A 366 -2.28 -21.79 8.01
N GLU A 367 -1.07 -21.75 8.54
CA GLU A 367 -0.43 -22.83 9.28
C GLU A 367 0.16 -22.34 10.60
N ARG A 368 0.36 -23.26 11.52
CA ARG A 368 1.04 -22.99 12.79
C ARG A 368 2.55 -23.19 12.60
N VAL A 369 3.33 -22.13 12.84
CA VAL A 369 4.78 -22.14 12.85
C VAL A 369 5.26 -21.79 14.26
N GLY A 370 5.77 -22.75 14.98
CA GLY A 370 6.03 -22.60 16.42
C GLY A 370 4.71 -22.35 17.19
N ASN A 371 4.64 -21.23 17.89
CA ASN A 371 3.46 -20.84 18.67
C ASN A 371 2.56 -19.83 17.95
N GLU A 372 2.91 -19.39 16.75
CA GLU A 372 2.20 -18.37 16.00
C GLU A 372 1.57 -18.93 14.72
N LEU A 373 0.53 -18.24 14.23
CA LEU A 373 -0.07 -18.51 12.92
C LEU A 373 0.60 -17.64 11.85
N TYR A 374 0.80 -18.23 10.68
CA TYR A 374 1.36 -17.56 9.52
C TYR A 374 0.61 -17.95 8.25
N ASN A 375 0.58 -17.04 7.29
CA ASN A 375 0.19 -17.31 5.90
C ASN A 375 1.40 -17.95 5.18
N VAL A 376 1.52 -19.28 5.23
CA VAL A 376 2.65 -20.00 4.63
C VAL A 376 2.44 -20.14 3.13
N GLU A 377 3.39 -19.66 2.36
CA GLU A 377 3.37 -19.73 0.88
C GLU A 377 3.72 -21.15 0.42
N PHE A 378 2.91 -21.73 -0.47
CA PHE A 378 3.17 -23.06 -1.03
C PHE A 378 3.14 -23.10 -2.56
N ALA A 379 2.71 -22.02 -3.22
CA ALA A 379 2.82 -21.85 -4.66
C ALA A 379 3.05 -20.39 -5.01
N THR A 380 3.87 -20.14 -6.04
CA THR A 380 4.21 -18.82 -6.55
C THR A 380 3.79 -18.69 -8.00
N ILE A 381 3.05 -17.64 -8.31
CA ILE A 381 2.75 -17.22 -9.67
C ILE A 381 3.58 -15.95 -9.94
N PRO A 382 4.64 -16.04 -10.78
CA PRO A 382 5.57 -14.95 -10.94
C PRO A 382 5.07 -13.86 -11.89
N ASN A 383 5.52 -12.62 -11.65
CA ASN A 383 5.37 -11.48 -12.57
C ASN A 383 3.93 -11.23 -13.03
N VAL A 384 2.97 -11.34 -12.11
CA VAL A 384 1.56 -11.13 -12.41
C VAL A 384 1.32 -9.65 -12.67
N LYS A 385 0.78 -9.34 -13.85
CA LYS A 385 0.23 -8.02 -14.19
C LYS A 385 -1.23 -7.95 -13.77
N ASP A 386 -1.74 -6.75 -13.56
CA ASP A 386 -3.18 -6.57 -13.42
C ASP A 386 -3.90 -7.02 -14.70
N PRO A 387 -4.78 -8.03 -14.64
CA PRO A 387 -5.40 -8.59 -15.84
C PRO A 387 -6.39 -7.61 -16.51
N VAL A 388 -6.97 -6.68 -15.76
CA VAL A 388 -7.94 -5.70 -16.28
C VAL A 388 -7.22 -4.66 -17.12
N THR A 389 -6.25 -3.95 -16.55
CA THR A 389 -5.51 -2.90 -17.27
C THR A 389 -4.62 -3.47 -18.39
N ALA A 390 -4.08 -4.69 -18.22
CA ALA A 390 -3.30 -5.36 -19.25
C ALA A 390 -4.15 -5.76 -20.48
N ALA A 391 -5.43 -6.03 -20.31
CA ALA A 391 -6.34 -6.32 -21.42
C ALA A 391 -6.70 -5.07 -22.25
N GLU A 392 -6.79 -3.92 -21.60
CA GLU A 392 -7.11 -2.64 -22.25
C GLU A 392 -5.90 -1.97 -22.93
N SER A 393 -4.70 -2.43 -22.62
CA SER A 393 -3.44 -1.94 -23.20
C SER A 393 -3.04 -2.64 -24.51
N LYS A 394 -3.84 -3.60 -24.96
CA LYS A 394 -3.69 -4.34 -26.24
C LYS A 394 -4.55 -3.70 -27.32
#